data_8c74b43b9be5f949e3578ac6fdba2709
#
_entry.id   8c74b43b9be5f949e3578ac6fdba2709
#
_cell.length_a   1.000
_cell.length_b   1.000
_cell.length_c   1.000
_cell.angle_alpha   90.00
_cell.angle_beta   90.00
_cell.angle_gamma   90.00
#
_symmetry.space_group_name_H-M   'P 1'
#
loop_
_entity.id
_entity.type
_entity.pdbx_description
1 polymer ?
#
loop_
_entity_poly.entity_id
_entity_poly.type
_entity_poly.pdbx_seq_one_letter_code
_entity_poly.pdbx_strand_id
1 'polypeptide(L)'
;MRGIIGHIWLPGFYSSVEMRTNESVSNGAVFAIVKGHRILDISPEARRKGIRPGMTWQQAYIVCPELVRIEYTPERYSGFADTIWEMCAKYSPAVEPLDEIEAFIELSFCPNITSALDELSRDVKGFIGALPSYGIARSKLVARILSGVLPEARTEKFLHLTEHMISSEGKSIGAKVVTGGEEEFLKPLPVNLLWPLDEDVLSYLCRLGVGSIGELQRMGQSVLVDMLGEAGYVIYQYSLGMDYSQVSAVFPQNGVTFSKAFDSPVSDWHALSAITSEGASHLMEHQDLAYMAVRRVEIALKCDNGHTVSCKKHLVKPVGMYGGLQRLCGHLLNEIFVTGHLHAPVEAVSISVYGSSPKKTGGQIDMLFPSRFSPYRAQASGEVMDEVICKVRERFGPGTVFPGREWKLTRRDKLFLASEGYIYEEGKRIASCCNGR
;
A
#
# COMPACT_ATOMS: atom_id res chain seq x y z
N MET A 1 -14.64 14.97 21.08
CA MET A 1 -13.85 13.88 21.71
C MET A 1 -12.80 13.47 20.70
N ARG A 2 -11.54 13.27 21.10
CA ARG A 2 -10.53 12.69 20.20
C ARG A 2 -10.90 11.23 19.95
N GLY A 3 -10.87 10.78 18.70
CA GLY A 3 -11.16 9.41 18.29
C GLY A 3 -10.17 8.40 18.89
N ILE A 4 -10.50 7.13 18.82
CA ILE A 4 -9.60 6.02 19.17
C ILE A 4 -9.07 5.43 17.86
N ILE A 5 -7.77 5.46 17.69
CA ILE A 5 -7.09 4.95 16.48
C ILE A 5 -6.35 3.67 16.86
N GLY A 6 -6.57 2.63 16.07
CA GLY A 6 -5.76 1.42 16.09
C GLY A 6 -4.70 1.47 14.99
N HIS A 7 -3.56 0.89 15.26
CA HIS A 7 -2.57 0.53 14.24
C HIS A 7 -2.38 -0.98 14.28
N ILE A 8 -2.51 -1.64 13.14
CA ILE A 8 -2.26 -3.07 12.97
C ILE A 8 -0.91 -3.25 12.27
N TRP A 9 -0.11 -4.16 12.78
CA TRP A 9 1.12 -4.62 12.17
C TRP A 9 1.12 -6.15 12.04
N LEU A 10 1.59 -6.66 10.90
CA LEU A 10 1.61 -8.07 10.53
C LEU A 10 3.04 -8.61 10.54
N PRO A 11 3.62 -8.95 11.71
CA PRO A 11 4.96 -9.51 11.77
C PRO A 11 5.02 -10.88 11.09
N GLY A 12 6.00 -11.10 10.23
CA GLY A 12 6.15 -12.37 9.52
C GLY A 12 5.13 -12.58 8.39
N PHE A 13 4.50 -11.53 7.90
CA PHE A 13 3.51 -11.58 6.83
C PHE A 13 4.05 -12.25 5.57
N TYR A 14 5.18 -11.75 5.05
CA TYR A 14 5.74 -12.25 3.80
C TYR A 14 6.16 -13.72 3.92
N SER A 15 6.82 -14.09 5.01
CA SER A 15 7.21 -15.49 5.25
C SER A 15 6.01 -16.41 5.41
N SER A 16 4.94 -15.95 6.04
CA SER A 16 3.70 -16.72 6.21
C SER A 16 2.98 -16.95 4.89
N VAL A 17 2.94 -15.94 4.00
CA VAL A 17 2.39 -16.08 2.64
C VAL A 17 3.21 -17.09 1.84
N GLU A 18 4.55 -17.02 1.87
CA GLU A 18 5.41 -17.97 1.17
C GLU A 18 5.22 -19.40 1.66
N MET A 19 5.19 -19.62 2.98
CA MET A 19 4.95 -20.96 3.54
C MET A 19 3.61 -21.57 3.12
N ARG A 20 2.65 -20.75 2.72
CA ARG A 20 1.31 -21.18 2.37
C ARG A 20 1.10 -21.39 0.87
N THR A 21 1.81 -20.61 0.04
CA THR A 21 1.58 -20.55 -1.41
C THR A 21 2.73 -21.11 -2.26
N ASN A 22 3.92 -21.24 -1.68
CA ASN A 22 5.10 -21.64 -2.42
C ASN A 22 5.42 -23.12 -2.14
N GLU A 23 5.07 -23.97 -3.09
CA GLU A 23 5.32 -25.45 -3.00
C GLU A 23 6.82 -25.80 -2.87
N SER A 24 7.70 -24.91 -3.35
CA SER A 24 9.15 -25.07 -3.22
C SER A 24 9.65 -24.82 -1.80
N VAL A 25 8.82 -24.26 -0.93
CA VAL A 25 9.13 -23.98 0.47
C VAL A 25 8.47 -25.02 1.36
N SER A 26 9.19 -26.09 1.67
CA SER A 26 8.71 -27.12 2.59
C SER A 26 8.65 -26.61 4.03
N ASN A 27 7.81 -27.25 4.86
CA ASN A 27 7.81 -27.03 6.31
C ASN A 27 9.22 -27.27 6.87
N GLY A 28 9.78 -26.26 7.55
CA GLY A 28 11.13 -26.30 8.09
C GLY A 28 12.21 -25.71 7.17
N ALA A 29 11.85 -25.18 6.00
CA ALA A 29 12.80 -24.52 5.11
C ALA A 29 13.41 -23.26 5.73
N VAL A 30 14.69 -23.08 5.51
CA VAL A 30 15.44 -21.88 5.93
C VAL A 30 15.48 -20.89 4.77
N PHE A 31 14.62 -19.87 4.78
CA PHE A 31 14.54 -18.91 3.69
C PHE A 31 14.40 -17.48 4.18
N ALA A 32 14.70 -16.54 3.30
CA ALA A 32 14.53 -15.11 3.50
C ALA A 32 13.92 -14.44 2.27
N ILE A 33 13.00 -13.52 2.50
CA ILE A 33 12.43 -12.64 1.46
C ILE A 33 13.32 -11.41 1.37
N VAL A 34 13.84 -11.14 0.16
CA VAL A 34 14.85 -10.12 -0.09
C VAL A 34 14.32 -9.07 -1.06
N LYS A 35 14.49 -7.79 -0.71
CA LYS A 35 14.22 -6.64 -1.60
C LYS A 35 15.53 -5.93 -1.88
N GLY A 36 16.01 -6.05 -3.12
CA GLY A 36 17.35 -5.56 -3.49
C GLY A 36 18.47 -6.28 -2.73
N HIS A 37 19.06 -5.62 -1.75
CA HIS A 37 20.18 -6.18 -0.96
C HIS A 37 19.80 -6.50 0.48
N ARG A 38 18.61 -6.12 0.93
CA ARG A 38 18.17 -6.26 2.33
C ARG A 38 17.10 -7.30 2.50
N ILE A 39 17.19 -7.99 3.61
CA ILE A 39 16.18 -8.97 4.04
C ILE A 39 14.98 -8.20 4.62
N LEU A 40 13.80 -8.43 4.04
CA LEU A 40 12.54 -7.90 4.55
C LEU A 40 11.96 -8.80 5.64
N ASP A 41 11.93 -10.11 5.39
CA ASP A 41 11.33 -11.09 6.30
C ASP A 41 12.04 -12.44 6.16
N ILE A 42 11.86 -13.31 7.13
CA ILE A 42 12.57 -14.58 7.26
C ILE A 42 11.66 -15.68 7.81
N SER A 43 11.95 -16.91 7.43
CA SER A 43 11.30 -18.07 8.05
C SER A 43 11.62 -18.19 9.55
N PRO A 44 10.75 -18.84 10.35
CA PRO A 44 11.02 -19.12 11.75
C PRO A 44 12.35 -19.86 11.96
N GLU A 45 12.70 -20.76 11.05
CA GLU A 45 13.94 -21.53 11.05
C GLU A 45 15.16 -20.64 10.84
N ALA A 46 15.09 -19.70 9.88
CA ALA A 46 16.16 -18.73 9.65
C ALA A 46 16.36 -17.81 10.87
N ARG A 47 15.27 -17.46 11.55
CA ARG A 47 15.32 -16.67 12.81
C ARG A 47 16.03 -17.42 13.92
N ARG A 48 15.80 -18.74 14.07
CA ARG A 48 16.50 -19.59 15.06
C ARG A 48 18.00 -19.68 14.78
N LYS A 49 18.41 -19.60 13.50
CA LYS A 49 19.82 -19.58 13.08
C LYS A 49 20.48 -18.20 13.23
N GLY A 50 19.81 -17.22 13.81
CA GLY A 50 20.37 -15.91 14.13
C GLY A 50 20.21 -14.87 13.03
N ILE A 51 19.52 -15.18 11.91
CA ILE A 51 19.23 -14.21 10.89
C ILE A 51 18.17 -13.23 11.39
N ARG A 52 18.24 -11.99 10.95
CA ARG A 52 17.32 -10.91 11.32
C ARG A 52 16.87 -10.12 10.09
N PRO A 53 15.61 -9.65 10.02
CA PRO A 53 15.18 -8.64 9.05
C PRO A 53 16.08 -7.41 9.14
N GLY A 54 16.34 -6.76 8.00
CA GLY A 54 17.24 -5.62 7.89
C GLY A 54 18.71 -5.98 7.61
N MET A 55 19.15 -7.22 7.86
CA MET A 55 20.47 -7.68 7.42
C MET A 55 20.60 -7.61 5.90
N THR A 56 21.82 -7.42 5.42
CA THR A 56 22.11 -7.62 3.99
C THR A 56 22.12 -9.12 3.68
N TRP A 57 21.81 -9.45 2.42
CA TRP A 57 21.90 -10.84 1.97
C TRP A 57 23.26 -11.48 2.24
N GLN A 58 24.33 -10.75 2.01
CA GLN A 58 25.70 -11.21 2.24
C GLN A 58 25.95 -11.56 3.71
N GLN A 59 25.53 -10.68 4.64
CA GLN A 59 25.65 -10.93 6.08
C GLN A 59 24.89 -12.19 6.49
N ALA A 60 23.66 -12.35 6.00
CA ALA A 60 22.85 -13.51 6.31
C ALA A 60 23.40 -14.81 5.73
N TYR A 61 23.91 -14.78 4.50
CA TYR A 61 24.54 -15.93 3.83
C TYR A 61 25.81 -16.41 4.54
N ILE A 62 26.59 -15.48 5.11
CA ILE A 62 27.75 -15.85 5.94
C ILE A 62 27.31 -16.61 7.20
N VAL A 63 26.21 -16.19 7.82
CA VAL A 63 25.66 -16.84 9.03
C VAL A 63 25.02 -18.19 8.69
N CYS A 64 24.35 -18.29 7.54
CA CYS A 64 23.67 -19.49 7.12
C CYS A 64 23.79 -19.71 5.61
N PRO A 65 24.79 -20.47 5.13
CA PRO A 65 25.02 -20.72 3.71
C PRO A 65 23.88 -21.49 3.00
N GLU A 66 23.08 -22.23 3.75
CA GLU A 66 21.91 -22.96 3.23
C GLU A 66 20.63 -22.08 3.10
N LEU A 67 20.73 -20.79 3.39
CA LEU A 67 19.63 -19.85 3.31
C LEU A 67 19.10 -19.73 1.88
N VAL A 68 17.84 -20.05 1.66
CA VAL A 68 17.16 -19.90 0.36
C VAL A 68 16.72 -18.46 0.18
N ARG A 69 17.05 -17.88 -0.97
CA ARG A 69 16.65 -16.51 -1.34
C ARG A 69 15.33 -16.53 -2.09
N ILE A 70 14.38 -15.72 -1.64
CA ILE A 70 13.12 -15.45 -2.34
C ILE A 70 13.08 -13.95 -2.63
N GLU A 71 12.96 -13.59 -3.89
CA GLU A 71 12.84 -12.18 -4.28
C GLU A 71 11.46 -11.63 -3.95
N TYR A 72 11.45 -10.43 -3.36
CA TYR A 72 10.21 -9.71 -3.09
C TYR A 72 9.57 -9.23 -4.38
N THR A 73 8.31 -9.61 -4.59
CA THR A 73 7.48 -9.23 -5.73
C THR A 73 6.17 -8.66 -5.21
N PRO A 74 5.92 -7.33 -5.29
CA PRO A 74 4.74 -6.69 -4.69
C PRO A 74 3.41 -7.33 -5.09
N GLU A 75 3.28 -7.72 -6.35
CA GLU A 75 2.06 -8.32 -6.92
C GLU A 75 1.66 -9.62 -6.21
N ARG A 76 2.65 -10.33 -5.68
CA ARG A 76 2.44 -11.59 -4.96
C ARG A 76 1.77 -11.39 -3.61
N TYR A 77 2.06 -10.28 -2.95
CA TYR A 77 1.64 -10.02 -1.56
C TYR A 77 0.44 -9.09 -1.45
N SER A 78 0.27 -8.16 -2.41
CA SER A 78 -0.76 -7.13 -2.35
C SER A 78 -2.18 -7.69 -2.20
N GLY A 79 -2.52 -8.78 -2.91
CA GLY A 79 -3.83 -9.41 -2.80
C GLY A 79 -4.13 -10.01 -1.43
N PHE A 80 -3.11 -10.54 -0.75
CA PHE A 80 -3.25 -11.03 0.62
C PHE A 80 -3.44 -9.88 1.61
N ALA A 81 -2.68 -8.80 1.44
CA ALA A 81 -2.79 -7.60 2.25
C ALA A 81 -4.19 -6.98 2.10
N ASP A 82 -4.68 -6.77 0.87
CA ASP A 82 -6.01 -6.21 0.62
C ASP A 82 -7.12 -7.04 1.26
N THR A 83 -7.01 -8.38 1.23
CA THR A 83 -7.97 -9.27 1.90
C THR A 83 -7.97 -9.05 3.41
N ILE A 84 -6.79 -8.84 4.03
CA ILE A 84 -6.70 -8.54 5.46
C ILE A 84 -7.29 -7.17 5.77
N TRP A 85 -7.05 -6.17 4.93
CA TRP A 85 -7.63 -4.83 5.11
C TRP A 85 -9.15 -4.85 4.94
N GLU A 86 -9.70 -5.69 4.07
CA GLU A 86 -11.14 -5.94 3.98
C GLU A 86 -11.69 -6.63 5.25
N MET A 87 -10.93 -7.55 5.87
CA MET A 87 -11.31 -8.11 7.19
C MET A 87 -11.35 -7.02 8.27
N CYS A 88 -10.38 -6.11 8.28
CA CYS A 88 -10.38 -4.96 9.20
C CYS A 88 -11.60 -4.06 9.00
N ALA A 89 -12.05 -3.87 7.77
CA ALA A 89 -13.20 -3.04 7.44
C ALA A 89 -14.54 -3.59 7.96
N LYS A 90 -14.62 -4.85 8.38
CA LYS A 90 -15.80 -5.40 9.09
C LYS A 90 -16.01 -4.72 10.46
N TYR A 91 -14.93 -4.26 11.07
CA TYR A 91 -14.93 -3.71 12.43
C TYR A 91 -14.69 -2.19 12.47
N SER A 92 -14.35 -1.59 11.35
CA SER A 92 -13.99 -0.18 11.25
C SER A 92 -14.55 0.46 9.99
N PRO A 93 -15.12 1.68 10.09
CA PRO A 93 -15.58 2.42 8.92
C PRO A 93 -14.44 2.98 8.07
N ALA A 94 -13.21 3.02 8.59
CA ALA A 94 -12.04 3.55 7.91
C ALA A 94 -10.80 2.74 8.23
N VAL A 95 -10.21 2.15 7.21
CA VAL A 95 -8.91 1.46 7.25
C VAL A 95 -7.99 2.11 6.25
N GLU A 96 -6.82 2.56 6.70
CA GLU A 96 -5.79 3.23 5.90
C GLU A 96 -4.51 2.40 5.89
N PRO A 97 -4.27 1.56 4.89
CA PRO A 97 -3.00 0.87 4.73
C PRO A 97 -1.85 1.86 4.49
N LEU A 98 -0.72 1.61 5.13
CA LEU A 98 0.55 2.28 4.82
C LEU A 98 1.33 1.47 3.78
N ASP A 99 1.32 0.16 3.93
CA ASP A 99 1.92 -0.81 3.01
C ASP A 99 1.20 -2.18 3.13
N GLU A 100 1.85 -3.28 2.74
CA GLU A 100 1.29 -4.63 2.81
C GLU A 100 1.25 -5.22 4.23
N ILE A 101 2.00 -4.64 5.17
CA ILE A 101 2.17 -5.20 6.52
C ILE A 101 1.61 -4.34 7.64
N GLU A 102 1.23 -3.10 7.35
CA GLU A 102 0.72 -2.18 8.37
C GLU A 102 -0.40 -1.28 7.86
N ALA A 103 -1.37 -1.01 8.75
CA ALA A 103 -2.50 -0.12 8.47
C ALA A 103 -2.98 0.59 9.73
N PHE A 104 -3.60 1.77 9.56
CA PHE A 104 -4.41 2.42 10.59
C PHE A 104 -5.86 2.02 10.46
N ILE A 105 -6.55 1.90 11.61
CA ILE A 105 -7.97 1.59 11.71
C ILE A 105 -8.65 2.56 12.66
N GLU A 106 -9.85 3.05 12.29
CA GLU A 106 -10.67 3.93 13.13
C GLU A 106 -11.53 3.09 14.08
N LEU A 107 -11.29 3.19 15.37
CA LEU A 107 -11.96 2.36 16.39
C LEU A 107 -12.95 3.12 17.28
N SER A 108 -13.14 4.42 17.08
CA SER A 108 -14.03 5.24 17.90
C SER A 108 -15.48 4.75 17.94
N PHE A 109 -15.91 4.09 16.88
CA PHE A 109 -17.27 3.59 16.71
C PHE A 109 -17.40 2.09 17.01
N CYS A 110 -16.33 1.43 17.41
CA CYS A 110 -16.36 0.01 17.72
C CYS A 110 -16.90 -0.20 19.17
N PRO A 111 -18.04 -0.89 19.35
CA PRO A 111 -18.66 -1.04 20.66
C PRO A 111 -17.80 -1.84 21.66
N ASN A 112 -17.07 -2.83 21.15
CA ASN A 112 -16.18 -3.68 21.94
C ASN A 112 -14.89 -3.96 21.16
N ILE A 113 -13.91 -3.08 21.37
CA ILE A 113 -12.62 -3.14 20.67
C ILE A 113 -11.91 -4.49 20.96
N THR A 114 -11.97 -4.97 22.21
CA THR A 114 -11.29 -6.21 22.60
C THR A 114 -11.83 -7.42 21.83
N SER A 115 -13.15 -7.58 21.76
CA SER A 115 -13.78 -8.67 21.02
C SER A 115 -13.50 -8.59 19.51
N ALA A 116 -13.60 -7.37 18.95
CA ALA A 116 -13.34 -7.14 17.54
C ALA A 116 -11.89 -7.50 17.14
N LEU A 117 -10.90 -7.10 17.95
CA LEU A 117 -9.50 -7.42 17.68
C LEU A 117 -9.18 -8.90 17.92
N ASP A 118 -9.85 -9.57 18.85
CA ASP A 118 -9.69 -11.01 19.07
C ASP A 118 -10.25 -11.81 17.89
N GLU A 119 -11.43 -11.46 17.39
CA GLU A 119 -12.02 -12.06 16.19
C GLU A 119 -11.16 -11.82 14.96
N LEU A 120 -10.72 -10.56 14.74
CA LEU A 120 -9.82 -10.20 13.65
C LEU A 120 -8.50 -10.98 13.71
N SER A 121 -7.94 -11.17 14.92
CA SER A 121 -6.71 -11.96 15.09
C SER A 121 -6.90 -13.41 14.71
N ARG A 122 -8.06 -14.01 15.03
CA ARG A 122 -8.41 -15.37 14.63
C ARG A 122 -8.58 -15.50 13.11
N ASP A 123 -9.28 -14.54 12.50
CA ASP A 123 -9.49 -14.50 11.04
C ASP A 123 -8.16 -14.38 10.30
N VAL A 124 -7.31 -13.42 10.68
CA VAL A 124 -5.98 -13.22 10.07
C VAL A 124 -5.08 -14.43 10.26
N LYS A 125 -5.05 -15.01 11.47
CA LYS A 125 -4.28 -16.24 11.74
C LYS A 125 -4.78 -17.41 10.89
N GLY A 126 -6.10 -17.55 10.74
CA GLY A 126 -6.70 -18.58 9.88
C GLY A 126 -6.32 -18.38 8.41
N PHE A 127 -6.23 -17.13 7.96
CA PHE A 127 -5.97 -16.78 6.58
C PHE A 127 -4.49 -16.88 6.18
N ILE A 128 -3.55 -16.30 6.97
CA ILE A 128 -2.12 -16.30 6.62
C ILE A 128 -1.23 -17.07 7.60
N GLY A 129 -1.74 -17.52 8.75
CA GLY A 129 -0.96 -18.21 9.77
C GLY A 129 -0.17 -17.30 10.71
N ALA A 130 -0.11 -15.99 10.46
CA ALA A 130 0.54 -15.01 11.33
C ALA A 130 -0.45 -14.33 12.26
N LEU A 131 0.01 -13.95 13.45
CA LEU A 131 -0.77 -13.16 14.41
C LEU A 131 -0.43 -11.67 14.22
N PRO A 132 -1.45 -10.80 14.09
CA PRO A 132 -1.23 -9.36 14.09
C PRO A 132 -0.80 -8.85 15.46
N SER A 133 -0.15 -7.69 15.47
CA SER A 133 0.13 -6.89 16.65
C SER A 133 -0.59 -5.56 16.53
N TYR A 134 -1.15 -5.06 17.63
CA TYR A 134 -1.94 -3.84 17.62
C TYR A 134 -1.37 -2.79 18.57
N GLY A 135 -1.48 -1.52 18.17
CA GLY A 135 -1.30 -0.38 19.03
C GLY A 135 -2.56 0.48 19.02
N ILE A 136 -3.05 0.88 20.18
CA ILE A 136 -4.28 1.64 20.33
C ILE A 136 -3.99 2.93 21.09
N ALA A 137 -4.31 4.07 20.48
CA ALA A 137 -4.07 5.39 21.04
C ALA A 137 -5.06 6.42 20.47
N ARG A 138 -4.89 7.69 20.89
CA ARG A 138 -5.67 8.82 20.37
C ARG A 138 -5.03 9.50 19.15
N SER A 139 -3.86 9.04 18.73
CA SER A 139 -3.15 9.56 17.56
C SER A 139 -2.49 8.44 16.79
N LYS A 140 -2.33 8.62 15.47
CA LYS A 140 -1.63 7.68 14.61
C LYS A 140 -0.19 7.46 15.03
N LEU A 141 0.48 8.55 15.44
CA LEU A 141 1.85 8.51 15.93
C LEU A 141 2.03 7.50 17.06
N VAL A 142 1.24 7.64 18.12
CA VAL A 142 1.36 6.78 19.30
C VAL A 142 0.86 5.36 19.01
N ALA A 143 -0.23 5.21 18.25
CA ALA A 143 -0.74 3.89 17.87
C ALA A 143 0.30 3.05 17.11
N ARG A 144 1.02 3.67 16.16
CA ARG A 144 2.07 2.98 15.40
C ARG A 144 3.27 2.59 16.25
N ILE A 145 3.69 3.45 17.19
CA ILE A 145 4.76 3.11 18.13
C ILE A 145 4.35 1.89 18.99
N LEU A 146 3.12 1.89 19.49
CA LEU A 146 2.61 0.82 20.34
C LEU A 146 2.50 -0.54 19.64
N SER A 147 2.19 -0.59 18.37
CA SER A 147 2.11 -1.86 17.62
C SER A 147 3.44 -2.61 17.57
N GLY A 148 4.55 -1.92 17.81
CA GLY A 148 5.90 -2.50 17.80
C GLY A 148 6.46 -2.73 16.38
N VAL A 149 5.89 -2.10 15.36
CA VAL A 149 6.45 -2.13 13.99
C VAL A 149 7.82 -1.49 13.98
N LEU A 150 8.02 -0.42 14.73
CA LEU A 150 9.30 0.27 14.86
C LEU A 150 10.21 -0.51 15.81
N PRO A 151 11.40 -0.97 15.36
CA PRO A 151 12.28 -1.83 16.16
C PRO A 151 12.69 -1.24 17.51
N GLU A 152 12.92 0.05 17.53
CA GLU A 152 13.35 0.79 18.72
C GLU A 152 12.26 0.84 19.82
N ALA A 153 10.98 0.81 19.40
CA ALA A 153 9.84 0.78 20.31
C ALA A 153 9.64 -0.58 21.02
N ARG A 154 10.32 -1.63 20.57
CA ARG A 154 10.24 -3.00 21.14
C ARG A 154 11.07 -3.17 22.42
N THR A 155 11.75 -2.14 22.88
CA THR A 155 12.60 -2.23 24.06
C THR A 155 11.71 -2.51 25.28
N GLU A 156 11.93 -3.64 25.95
CA GLU A 156 11.13 -4.12 27.10
C GLU A 156 10.97 -3.09 28.23
N LYS A 157 11.97 -2.27 28.44
CA LYS A 157 11.94 -1.20 29.47
C LYS A 157 10.81 -0.17 29.28
N PHE A 158 10.21 -0.08 28.10
CA PHE A 158 9.10 0.83 27.82
C PHE A 158 7.73 0.15 27.89
N LEU A 159 7.68 -1.19 27.85
CA LEU A 159 6.43 -1.95 27.84
C LEU A 159 5.63 -1.82 29.13
N HIS A 160 6.27 -1.53 30.26
CA HIS A 160 5.60 -1.33 31.54
C HIS A 160 4.73 -0.05 31.58
N LEU A 161 4.89 0.85 30.60
CA LEU A 161 4.09 2.07 30.48
C LEU A 161 2.79 1.85 29.68
N THR A 162 2.55 0.63 29.18
CA THR A 162 1.41 0.30 28.34
C THR A 162 0.47 -0.68 29.03
N GLU A 163 -0.82 -0.52 28.79
CA GLU A 163 -1.81 -1.52 29.16
C GLU A 163 -1.90 -2.59 28.07
N HIS A 164 -2.05 -3.86 28.47
CA HIS A 164 -2.26 -4.96 27.57
C HIS A 164 -3.73 -5.35 27.54
N MET A 165 -4.29 -5.50 26.35
CA MET A 165 -5.63 -6.04 26.19
C MET A 165 -5.59 -7.55 26.31
N ILE A 166 -6.55 -8.08 27.06
CA ILE A 166 -6.71 -9.50 27.30
C ILE A 166 -8.04 -9.94 26.68
N SER A 167 -8.04 -11.05 25.93
CA SER A 167 -9.25 -11.64 25.37
C SER A 167 -10.22 -12.12 26.46
N SER A 168 -11.48 -12.39 26.07
CA SER A 168 -12.48 -13.03 26.93
C SER A 168 -12.03 -14.39 27.48
N GLU A 169 -11.07 -15.04 26.83
CA GLU A 169 -10.45 -16.31 27.26
C GLU A 169 -9.22 -16.11 28.16
N GLY A 170 -8.89 -14.88 28.55
CA GLY A 170 -7.73 -14.58 29.40
C GLY A 170 -6.38 -14.61 28.66
N LYS A 171 -6.38 -14.67 27.31
CA LYS A 171 -5.15 -14.63 26.51
C LYS A 171 -4.84 -13.21 26.04
N SER A 172 -3.56 -12.85 26.00
CA SER A 172 -3.13 -11.58 25.41
C SER A 172 -3.42 -11.57 23.91
N ILE A 173 -4.14 -10.52 23.46
CA ILE A 173 -4.49 -10.31 22.04
C ILE A 173 -3.32 -9.73 21.25
N GLY A 174 -2.19 -9.41 21.90
CA GLY A 174 -1.08 -8.69 21.26
C GLY A 174 -1.36 -7.18 21.07
N ALA A 175 -2.36 -6.64 21.75
CA ALA A 175 -2.72 -5.24 21.70
C ALA A 175 -2.15 -4.49 22.90
N LYS A 176 -1.56 -3.32 22.65
CA LYS A 176 -1.07 -2.38 23.64
C LYS A 176 -1.86 -1.09 23.53
N VAL A 177 -2.22 -0.51 24.66
CA VAL A 177 -3.12 0.65 24.73
C VAL A 177 -2.50 1.78 25.53
N VAL A 178 -2.57 2.98 24.97
CA VAL A 178 -2.32 4.26 25.69
C VAL A 178 -3.40 5.24 25.24
N THR A 179 -4.36 5.52 26.11
CA THR A 179 -5.46 6.45 25.83
C THR A 179 -5.48 7.66 26.76
N GLY A 180 -4.40 7.86 27.48
CA GLY A 180 -4.15 9.00 28.36
C GLY A 180 -2.70 8.98 28.82
N GLY A 181 -2.09 10.14 28.99
CA GLY A 181 -0.69 10.26 29.38
C GLY A 181 0.29 9.96 28.24
N GLU A 182 -0.11 10.17 26.97
CA GLU A 182 0.73 9.96 25.80
C GLU A 182 2.05 10.74 25.89
N GLU A 183 2.02 11.94 26.46
CA GLU A 183 3.21 12.75 26.70
C GLU A 183 4.22 12.03 27.61
N GLU A 184 3.77 11.51 28.75
CA GLU A 184 4.62 10.76 29.68
C GLU A 184 5.14 9.46 29.07
N PHE A 185 4.30 8.76 28.31
CA PHE A 185 4.70 7.56 27.58
C PHE A 185 5.81 7.83 26.59
N LEU A 186 5.77 8.96 25.87
CA LEU A 186 6.75 9.32 24.85
C LEU A 186 8.08 9.81 25.43
N LYS A 187 8.11 10.40 26.64
CA LYS A 187 9.31 11.01 27.25
C LYS A 187 10.59 10.16 27.16
N PRO A 188 10.58 8.87 27.56
CA PRO A 188 11.79 8.07 27.56
C PRO A 188 12.18 7.52 26.18
N LEU A 189 11.31 7.70 25.18
CA LEU A 189 11.50 7.09 23.87
C LEU A 189 12.52 7.88 23.02
N PRO A 190 13.27 7.20 22.15
CA PRO A 190 14.18 7.83 21.22
C PRO A 190 13.47 8.76 20.23
N VAL A 191 14.11 9.87 19.85
CA VAL A 191 13.55 10.89 18.95
C VAL A 191 13.25 10.35 17.54
N ASN A 192 13.96 9.34 17.06
CA ASN A 192 13.71 8.70 15.77
C ASN A 192 12.40 7.92 15.67
N LEU A 193 11.69 7.71 16.78
CA LEU A 193 10.34 7.17 16.79
C LEU A 193 9.26 8.18 16.37
N LEU A 194 9.59 9.44 16.22
CA LEU A 194 8.70 10.45 15.64
C LEU A 194 8.61 10.27 14.11
N TRP A 195 8.12 9.13 13.70
CA TRP A 195 8.07 8.65 12.31
C TRP A 195 7.40 9.56 11.27
N PRO A 196 6.50 10.50 11.64
CA PRO A 196 6.00 11.46 10.67
C PRO A 196 7.02 12.52 10.24
N LEU A 197 8.19 12.59 10.93
CA LEU A 197 9.26 13.53 10.60
C LEU A 197 10.17 12.93 9.52
N ASP A 198 10.65 13.79 8.64
CA ASP A 198 11.62 13.44 7.62
C ASP A 198 12.98 13.06 8.24
N GLU A 199 13.71 12.16 7.57
CA GLU A 199 15.05 11.73 8.01
C GLU A 199 16.03 12.89 8.16
N ASP A 200 15.93 13.93 7.32
CA ASP A 200 16.77 15.13 7.40
C ASP A 200 16.52 15.89 8.71
N VAL A 201 15.25 16.02 9.12
CA VAL A 201 14.87 16.68 10.39
C VAL A 201 15.37 15.85 11.58
N LEU A 202 15.14 14.54 11.56
CA LEU A 202 15.60 13.63 12.60
C LEU A 202 17.14 13.66 12.72
N SER A 203 17.85 13.62 11.59
CA SER A 203 19.31 13.72 11.54
C SER A 203 19.81 15.06 12.08
N TYR A 204 19.08 16.15 11.82
CA TYR A 204 19.40 17.46 12.37
C TYR A 204 19.24 17.49 13.89
N LEU A 205 18.12 17.00 14.42
CA LEU A 205 17.89 16.89 15.86
C LEU A 205 18.94 16.03 16.56
N CYS A 206 19.31 14.89 15.97
CA CYS A 206 20.38 14.04 16.49
C CYS A 206 21.72 14.77 16.53
N ARG A 207 22.08 15.57 15.51
CA ARG A 207 23.31 16.39 15.50
C ARG A 207 23.32 17.48 16.57
N LEU A 208 22.14 17.97 16.96
CA LEU A 208 22.01 18.89 18.09
C LEU A 208 22.11 18.19 19.45
N GLY A 209 22.29 16.87 19.48
CA GLY A 209 22.40 16.09 20.69
C GLY A 209 21.04 15.68 21.28
N VAL A 210 19.94 15.86 20.56
CA VAL A 210 18.60 15.43 20.99
C VAL A 210 18.47 13.92 20.78
N GLY A 211 18.51 13.15 21.85
CA GLY A 211 18.41 11.69 21.81
C GLY A 211 17.05 11.14 22.15
N SER A 212 16.25 11.88 22.93
CA SER A 212 14.95 11.44 23.41
C SER A 212 13.83 12.45 23.12
N ILE A 213 12.60 11.95 23.04
CA ILE A 213 11.41 12.79 22.85
C ILE A 213 11.22 13.73 24.06
N GLY A 214 11.55 13.28 25.26
CA GLY A 214 11.50 14.11 26.48
C GLY A 214 12.47 15.29 26.44
N GLU A 215 13.53 15.24 25.67
CA GLU A 215 14.42 16.40 25.45
C GLU A 215 13.74 17.47 24.60
N LEU A 216 13.00 17.08 23.56
CA LEU A 216 12.18 18.01 22.77
C LEU A 216 11.11 18.68 23.65
N GLN A 217 10.44 17.92 24.50
CA GLN A 217 9.45 18.45 25.42
C GLN A 217 10.06 19.49 26.38
N ARG A 218 11.29 19.24 26.90
CA ARG A 218 12.01 20.17 27.78
C ARG A 218 12.50 21.44 27.09
N MET A 219 12.88 21.33 25.80
CA MET A 219 13.23 22.50 24.99
C MET A 219 12.08 23.50 24.87
N GLY A 220 10.85 22.97 24.78
CA GLY A 220 9.65 23.77 24.68
C GLY A 220 9.40 24.29 23.25
N GLN A 221 8.15 24.72 23.04
CA GLN A 221 7.68 25.15 21.72
C GLN A 221 8.45 26.36 21.16
N SER A 222 8.70 27.38 21.99
CA SER A 222 9.36 28.62 21.53
C SER A 222 10.75 28.36 20.97
N VAL A 223 11.57 27.57 21.67
CA VAL A 223 12.93 27.23 21.23
C VAL A 223 12.91 26.45 19.90
N LEU A 224 12.00 25.46 19.79
CA LEU A 224 11.88 24.67 18.58
C LEU A 224 11.39 25.51 17.38
N VAL A 225 10.47 26.46 17.62
CA VAL A 225 10.00 27.38 16.58
C VAL A 225 11.11 28.35 16.15
N ASP A 226 11.89 28.88 17.09
CA ASP A 226 13.02 29.76 16.77
C ASP A 226 14.11 29.04 15.94
N MET A 227 14.30 27.73 16.17
CA MET A 227 15.31 26.93 15.48
C MET A 227 14.85 26.39 14.11
N LEU A 228 13.58 26.01 14.02
CA LEU A 228 13.03 25.22 12.89
C LEU A 228 11.82 25.87 12.22
N GLY A 229 11.41 27.07 12.69
CA GLY A 229 10.23 27.73 12.18
C GLY A 229 8.94 26.95 12.46
N GLU A 230 8.03 26.93 11.50
CA GLU A 230 6.74 26.19 11.61
C GLU A 230 6.93 24.69 11.87
N ALA A 231 8.00 24.09 11.35
CA ALA A 231 8.32 22.70 11.63
C ALA A 231 8.57 22.45 13.12
N GLY A 232 9.17 23.42 13.84
CA GLY A 232 9.39 23.34 15.28
C GLY A 232 8.09 23.25 16.09
N TYR A 233 7.04 23.93 15.65
CA TYR A 233 5.71 23.82 16.25
C TYR A 233 5.15 22.39 16.12
N VAL A 234 5.22 21.83 14.92
CA VAL A 234 4.72 20.47 14.64
C VAL A 234 5.50 19.40 15.41
N ILE A 235 6.83 19.54 15.45
CA ILE A 235 7.71 18.65 16.22
C ILE A 235 7.35 18.68 17.70
N TYR A 236 7.10 19.86 18.24
CA TYR A 236 6.67 19.99 19.63
C TYR A 236 5.33 19.30 19.87
N GLN A 237 4.33 19.49 18.98
CA GLN A 237 3.04 18.79 19.10
C GLN A 237 3.22 17.27 19.04
N TYR A 238 4.03 16.77 18.13
CA TYR A 238 4.34 15.33 18.05
C TYR A 238 5.05 14.81 19.30
N SER A 239 5.92 15.60 19.91
CA SER A 239 6.58 15.22 21.17
C SER A 239 5.60 15.03 22.31
N LEU A 240 4.46 15.74 22.29
CA LEU A 240 3.36 15.58 23.23
C LEU A 240 2.35 14.47 22.86
N GLY A 241 2.61 13.73 21.77
CA GLY A 241 1.69 12.73 21.24
C GLY A 241 0.49 13.31 20.46
N MET A 242 0.54 14.61 20.16
CA MET A 242 -0.53 15.33 19.46
C MET A 242 -0.31 15.23 17.95
N ASP A 243 -0.96 14.26 17.34
CA ASP A 243 -1.10 14.13 15.89
C ASP A 243 -2.59 14.21 15.55
N TYR A 244 -2.95 15.22 14.76
CA TYR A 244 -4.35 15.49 14.39
C TYR A 244 -4.76 14.84 13.07
N SER A 245 -3.89 14.03 12.47
CA SER A 245 -4.21 13.32 11.24
C SER A 245 -5.31 12.27 11.49
N GLN A 246 -6.32 12.30 10.63
CA GLN A 246 -7.43 11.33 10.68
C GLN A 246 -7.09 10.09 9.87
N VAL A 247 -7.72 8.96 10.22
CA VAL A 247 -7.64 7.74 9.41
C VAL A 247 -8.42 7.94 8.12
N SER A 248 -7.76 7.77 6.99
CA SER A 248 -8.39 7.86 5.68
C SER A 248 -9.12 6.56 5.37
N ALA A 249 -10.38 6.65 4.91
CA ALA A 249 -11.15 5.48 4.53
C ALA A 249 -10.68 4.97 3.15
N VAL A 250 -9.64 4.13 3.16
CA VAL A 250 -9.15 3.40 1.97
C VAL A 250 -9.91 2.09 1.81
N PHE A 251 -10.31 1.48 2.91
CA PHE A 251 -11.20 0.32 2.99
C PHE A 251 -12.35 0.65 3.94
N PRO A 252 -13.56 0.07 3.70
CA PRO A 252 -13.88 -0.87 2.60
C PRO A 252 -13.75 -0.22 1.23
N GLN A 253 -13.36 -1.01 0.23
CA GLN A 253 -13.28 -0.53 -1.14
C GLN A 253 -14.68 -0.46 -1.76
N ASN A 254 -15.02 0.69 -2.30
CA ASN A 254 -16.21 0.82 -3.13
C ASN A 254 -15.90 0.32 -4.55
N GLY A 255 -16.77 -0.50 -5.10
CA GLY A 255 -16.64 -1.03 -6.44
C GLY A 255 -17.66 -0.44 -7.40
N VAL A 256 -17.23 -0.12 -8.62
CA VAL A 256 -18.09 0.22 -9.75
C VAL A 256 -17.89 -0.84 -10.80
N THR A 257 -19.00 -1.42 -11.30
CA THR A 257 -18.94 -2.49 -12.28
C THR A 257 -19.65 -2.06 -13.57
N PHE A 258 -18.98 -2.21 -14.69
CA PHE A 258 -19.55 -2.19 -16.02
C PHE A 258 -19.83 -3.65 -16.44
N SER A 259 -21.01 -3.93 -16.97
CA SER A 259 -21.35 -5.26 -17.47
C SER A 259 -22.09 -5.15 -18.79
N LYS A 260 -21.68 -5.95 -19.78
CA LYS A 260 -22.32 -6.02 -21.09
C LYS A 260 -22.51 -7.48 -21.50
N ALA A 261 -23.77 -7.87 -21.71
CA ALA A 261 -24.13 -9.16 -22.29
C ALA A 261 -24.23 -9.02 -23.81
N PHE A 262 -24.00 -10.12 -24.50
CA PHE A 262 -24.06 -10.20 -25.98
C PHE A 262 -25.32 -10.95 -26.40
N ASP A 263 -25.95 -10.51 -27.48
CA ASP A 263 -27.09 -11.20 -28.08
C ASP A 263 -26.68 -12.57 -28.67
N SER A 264 -25.43 -12.72 -29.05
CA SER A 264 -24.81 -13.98 -29.47
C SER A 264 -23.41 -14.10 -28.89
N PRO A 265 -22.99 -15.30 -28.43
CA PRO A 265 -21.68 -15.50 -27.85
C PRO A 265 -20.53 -15.11 -28.78
N VAL A 266 -19.51 -14.43 -28.26
CA VAL A 266 -18.39 -13.84 -28.99
C VAL A 266 -17.08 -14.56 -28.64
N SER A 267 -16.31 -14.97 -29.64
CA SER A 267 -14.96 -15.55 -29.45
C SER A 267 -13.85 -14.68 -30.03
N ASP A 268 -14.20 -13.63 -30.77
CA ASP A 268 -13.24 -12.77 -31.44
C ASP A 268 -12.54 -11.83 -30.44
N TRP A 269 -11.21 -11.88 -30.44
CA TRP A 269 -10.36 -11.02 -29.62
C TRP A 269 -10.62 -9.53 -29.86
N HIS A 270 -10.74 -9.13 -31.14
CA HIS A 270 -10.90 -7.71 -31.48
C HIS A 270 -12.22 -7.16 -30.96
N ALA A 271 -13.29 -7.95 -31.06
CA ALA A 271 -14.60 -7.58 -30.52
C ALA A 271 -14.56 -7.45 -28.99
N LEU A 272 -13.97 -8.43 -28.29
CA LEU A 272 -13.85 -8.39 -26.82
C LEU A 272 -12.95 -7.26 -26.36
N SER A 273 -11.86 -6.97 -27.07
CA SER A 273 -10.96 -5.86 -26.78
C SER A 273 -11.64 -4.50 -26.97
N ALA A 274 -12.43 -4.34 -28.04
CA ALA A 274 -13.18 -3.12 -28.29
C ALA A 274 -14.21 -2.85 -27.18
N ILE A 275 -14.95 -3.87 -26.77
CA ILE A 275 -15.96 -3.77 -25.70
C ILE A 275 -15.31 -3.53 -24.33
N THR A 276 -14.17 -4.17 -24.08
CA THR A 276 -13.41 -3.92 -22.85
C THR A 276 -12.90 -2.49 -22.80
N SER A 277 -12.46 -1.93 -23.92
CA SER A 277 -12.05 -0.53 -24.04
C SER A 277 -13.23 0.45 -23.86
N GLU A 278 -14.38 0.14 -24.47
CA GLU A 278 -15.63 0.89 -24.28
C GLU A 278 -16.05 0.89 -22.80
N GLY A 279 -16.06 -0.28 -22.16
CA GLY A 279 -16.40 -0.41 -20.76
C GLY A 279 -15.45 0.34 -19.83
N ALA A 280 -14.15 0.31 -20.11
CA ALA A 280 -13.17 1.08 -19.35
C ALA A 280 -13.40 2.60 -19.51
N SER A 281 -13.76 3.07 -20.71
CA SER A 281 -14.12 4.48 -20.95
C SER A 281 -15.38 4.88 -20.18
N HIS A 282 -16.41 4.05 -20.25
CA HIS A 282 -17.67 4.28 -19.52
C HIS A 282 -17.46 4.34 -18.01
N LEU A 283 -16.62 3.45 -17.45
CA LEU A 283 -16.25 3.50 -16.04
C LEU A 283 -15.53 4.80 -15.68
N MET A 284 -14.66 5.30 -16.56
CA MET A 284 -13.93 6.56 -16.32
C MET A 284 -14.84 7.80 -16.26
N GLU A 285 -15.99 7.76 -16.94
CA GLU A 285 -16.99 8.83 -16.91
C GLU A 285 -17.87 8.78 -15.65
N HIS A 286 -17.81 7.66 -14.90
CA HIS A 286 -18.62 7.50 -13.70
C HIS A 286 -18.17 8.46 -12.59
N GLN A 287 -19.11 9.22 -12.02
CA GLN A 287 -18.81 10.27 -11.04
C GLN A 287 -18.07 9.74 -9.80
N ASP A 288 -18.41 8.53 -9.34
CA ASP A 288 -17.77 7.94 -8.17
C ASP A 288 -16.27 7.63 -8.42
N LEU A 289 -15.92 7.23 -9.65
CA LEU A 289 -14.52 6.97 -10.02
C LEU A 289 -13.71 8.25 -10.23
N ALA A 290 -14.37 9.37 -10.54
CA ALA A 290 -13.67 10.67 -10.69
C ALA A 290 -12.89 11.06 -9.43
N TYR A 291 -13.33 10.60 -8.28
CA TYR A 291 -12.78 10.91 -6.97
C TYR A 291 -12.10 9.72 -6.29
N MET A 292 -12.10 8.53 -6.90
CA MET A 292 -11.52 7.32 -6.33
C MET A 292 -10.10 7.06 -6.84
N ALA A 293 -9.23 6.59 -5.95
CA ALA A 293 -7.95 6.03 -6.32
C ALA A 293 -8.12 4.53 -6.59
N VAL A 294 -8.05 4.12 -7.85
CA VAL A 294 -8.24 2.72 -8.26
C VAL A 294 -7.10 1.85 -7.69
N ARG A 295 -7.45 0.81 -6.95
CA ARG A 295 -6.50 -0.13 -6.34
C ARG A 295 -6.62 -1.55 -6.87
N ARG A 296 -7.80 -1.94 -7.35
CA ARG A 296 -8.01 -3.28 -7.94
C ARG A 296 -8.89 -3.15 -9.17
N VAL A 297 -8.51 -3.86 -10.20
CA VAL A 297 -9.30 -4.02 -11.42
C VAL A 297 -9.50 -5.51 -11.65
N GLU A 298 -10.70 -5.90 -11.96
CA GLU A 298 -11.08 -7.28 -12.26
C GLU A 298 -11.85 -7.31 -13.58
N ILE A 299 -11.48 -8.22 -14.47
CA ILE A 299 -12.26 -8.55 -15.66
C ILE A 299 -12.76 -9.96 -15.51
N ALA A 300 -14.06 -10.16 -15.70
CA ALA A 300 -14.66 -11.48 -15.75
C ALA A 300 -15.41 -11.67 -17.05
N LEU A 301 -15.15 -12.80 -17.70
CA LEU A 301 -15.77 -13.25 -18.94
C LEU A 301 -16.67 -14.44 -18.62
N LYS A 302 -17.97 -14.26 -18.78
CA LYS A 302 -18.93 -15.35 -18.64
C LYS A 302 -19.09 -16.04 -19.98
N CYS A 303 -18.79 -17.34 -20.02
CA CYS A 303 -18.91 -18.16 -21.21
C CYS A 303 -20.31 -18.77 -21.37
N ASP A 304 -20.69 -19.16 -22.58
CA ASP A 304 -21.97 -19.79 -22.93
C ASP A 304 -22.17 -21.15 -22.23
N ASN A 305 -21.07 -21.83 -21.84
CA ASN A 305 -21.12 -23.07 -21.07
C ASN A 305 -21.33 -22.86 -19.56
N GLY A 306 -21.61 -21.62 -19.11
CA GLY A 306 -21.84 -21.24 -17.72
C GLY A 306 -20.58 -21.05 -16.88
N HIS A 307 -19.39 -21.33 -17.41
CA HIS A 307 -18.13 -21.03 -16.73
C HIS A 307 -17.80 -19.55 -16.79
N THR A 308 -17.21 -19.01 -15.70
CA THR A 308 -16.71 -17.64 -15.66
C THR A 308 -15.21 -17.68 -15.49
N VAL A 309 -14.49 -17.05 -16.43
CA VAL A 309 -13.05 -16.85 -16.35
C VAL A 309 -12.80 -15.42 -15.90
N SER A 310 -12.06 -15.23 -14.82
CA SER A 310 -11.73 -13.90 -14.34
C SER A 310 -10.24 -13.71 -14.15
N CYS A 311 -9.78 -12.49 -14.40
CA CYS A 311 -8.42 -12.05 -14.10
C CYS A 311 -8.51 -10.75 -13.31
N LYS A 312 -7.75 -10.67 -12.20
CA LYS A 312 -7.73 -9.51 -11.32
C LYS A 312 -6.31 -9.04 -11.07
N LYS A 313 -6.14 -7.74 -10.97
CA LYS A 313 -4.85 -7.13 -10.65
C LYS A 313 -5.00 -6.13 -9.52
N HIS A 314 -4.16 -6.31 -8.50
CA HIS A 314 -4.00 -5.35 -7.42
C HIS A 314 -2.91 -4.36 -7.80
N LEU A 315 -3.16 -3.08 -7.58
CA LEU A 315 -2.26 -2.00 -7.93
C LEU A 315 -1.50 -1.55 -6.70
N VAL A 316 -0.19 -1.71 -6.71
CA VAL A 316 0.72 -1.25 -5.63
C VAL A 316 0.66 0.27 -5.48
N LYS A 317 0.48 0.98 -6.61
CA LYS A 317 0.23 2.42 -6.63
C LYS A 317 -1.12 2.67 -7.28
N PRO A 318 -1.96 3.54 -6.72
CA PRO A 318 -3.21 3.90 -7.36
C PRO A 318 -2.96 4.46 -8.76
N VAL A 319 -3.75 4.03 -9.74
CA VAL A 319 -3.64 4.56 -11.10
C VAL A 319 -4.54 5.79 -11.24
N GLY A 320 -3.98 6.87 -11.73
CA GLY A 320 -4.73 8.04 -12.17
C GLY A 320 -5.62 7.69 -13.38
N MET A 321 -6.77 8.36 -13.49
CA MET A 321 -7.89 7.92 -14.34
C MET A 321 -7.67 7.96 -15.85
N TYR A 322 -6.74 8.79 -16.35
CA TYR A 322 -6.61 8.98 -17.79
C TYR A 322 -5.63 8.01 -18.44
N GLY A 323 -6.12 7.13 -19.30
CA GLY A 323 -5.35 6.20 -20.12
C GLY A 323 -4.75 4.99 -19.38
N GLY A 324 -4.73 5.00 -18.04
CA GLY A 324 -4.23 3.90 -17.23
C GLY A 324 -5.19 2.71 -17.17
N LEU A 325 -6.49 2.99 -16.99
CA LEU A 325 -7.50 1.93 -16.82
C LEU A 325 -7.71 1.15 -18.13
N GLN A 326 -7.80 1.80 -19.28
CA GLN A 326 -7.95 1.12 -20.57
C GLN A 326 -6.77 0.18 -20.86
N ARG A 327 -5.54 0.66 -20.65
CA ARG A 327 -4.32 -0.14 -20.82
C ARG A 327 -4.29 -1.34 -19.88
N LEU A 328 -4.69 -1.13 -18.63
CA LEU A 328 -4.74 -2.20 -17.62
C LEU A 328 -5.79 -3.25 -17.99
N CYS A 329 -6.99 -2.83 -18.40
CA CYS A 329 -8.04 -3.73 -18.85
C CYS A 329 -7.61 -4.53 -20.09
N GLY A 330 -6.95 -3.88 -21.07
CA GLY A 330 -6.40 -4.57 -22.24
C GLY A 330 -5.33 -5.60 -21.85
N HIS A 331 -4.49 -5.29 -20.86
CA HIS A 331 -3.48 -6.24 -20.38
C HIS A 331 -4.12 -7.45 -19.67
N LEU A 332 -5.12 -7.23 -18.81
CA LEU A 332 -5.84 -8.32 -18.13
C LEU A 332 -6.59 -9.21 -19.10
N LEU A 333 -7.22 -8.62 -20.11
CA LEU A 333 -7.88 -9.38 -21.16
C LEU A 333 -6.88 -10.25 -21.93
N ASN A 334 -5.72 -9.68 -22.29
CA ASN A 334 -4.65 -10.42 -22.95
C ASN A 334 -4.12 -11.57 -22.08
N GLU A 335 -3.99 -11.37 -20.79
CA GLU A 335 -3.58 -12.41 -19.84
C GLU A 335 -4.55 -13.59 -19.85
N ILE A 336 -5.87 -13.34 -19.86
CA ILE A 336 -6.90 -14.39 -19.97
C ILE A 336 -6.71 -15.21 -21.27
N PHE A 337 -6.43 -14.55 -22.38
CA PHE A 337 -6.24 -15.23 -23.66
C PHE A 337 -4.93 -16.01 -23.75
N VAL A 338 -3.82 -15.44 -23.26
CA VAL A 338 -2.49 -16.07 -23.29
C VAL A 338 -2.42 -17.28 -22.36
N THR A 339 -3.10 -17.24 -21.21
CA THR A 339 -3.15 -18.38 -20.29
C THR A 339 -4.01 -19.55 -20.80
N GLY A 340 -4.73 -19.36 -21.91
CA GLY A 340 -5.52 -20.40 -22.55
C GLY A 340 -6.72 -20.89 -21.75
N HIS A 341 -7.18 -20.14 -20.76
CA HIS A 341 -8.33 -20.52 -19.94
C HIS A 341 -9.68 -20.27 -20.61
N LEU A 342 -9.71 -19.58 -21.74
CA LEU A 342 -10.93 -19.33 -22.49
C LEU A 342 -11.18 -20.46 -23.49
N HIS A 343 -12.03 -21.42 -23.13
CA HIS A 343 -12.32 -22.60 -23.93
C HIS A 343 -13.72 -22.56 -24.63
N ALA A 344 -14.47 -21.49 -24.43
CA ALA A 344 -15.83 -21.34 -24.95
C ALA A 344 -16.12 -19.88 -25.33
N PRO A 345 -17.07 -19.64 -26.24
CA PRO A 345 -17.50 -18.29 -26.58
C PRO A 345 -18.02 -17.52 -25.36
N VAL A 346 -17.82 -16.21 -25.34
CA VAL A 346 -18.17 -15.31 -24.23
C VAL A 346 -19.57 -14.79 -24.41
N GLU A 347 -20.43 -14.98 -23.41
CA GLU A 347 -21.80 -14.49 -23.36
C GLU A 347 -21.90 -13.08 -22.75
N ALA A 348 -21.02 -12.76 -21.79
CA ALA A 348 -20.98 -11.45 -21.16
C ALA A 348 -19.57 -11.09 -20.67
N VAL A 349 -19.28 -9.80 -20.70
CA VAL A 349 -18.05 -9.19 -20.12
C VAL A 349 -18.46 -8.33 -18.95
N SER A 350 -17.75 -8.45 -17.83
CA SER A 350 -17.87 -7.53 -16.72
C SER A 350 -16.49 -6.98 -16.33
N ILE A 351 -16.43 -5.67 -16.06
CA ILE A 351 -15.23 -4.97 -15.60
C ILE A 351 -15.59 -4.35 -14.27
N SER A 352 -14.96 -4.80 -13.20
CA SER A 352 -15.14 -4.26 -11.86
C SER A 352 -13.89 -3.50 -11.43
N VAL A 353 -14.09 -2.28 -11.01
CA VAL A 353 -13.03 -1.38 -10.54
C VAL A 353 -13.30 -1.09 -9.08
N TYR A 354 -12.32 -1.35 -8.24
CA TYR A 354 -12.40 -1.12 -6.81
C TYR A 354 -11.38 -0.06 -6.42
N GLY A 355 -11.81 0.88 -5.61
CA GLY A 355 -10.98 1.96 -5.16
C GLY A 355 -11.33 2.45 -3.76
N SER A 356 -10.47 3.27 -3.23
CA SER A 356 -10.67 3.92 -1.94
C SER A 356 -11.25 5.33 -2.11
N SER A 357 -11.91 5.79 -1.05
CA SER A 357 -12.42 7.17 -0.91
C SER A 357 -11.41 8.26 -1.24
N PRO A 358 -11.85 9.50 -1.37
CA PRO A 358 -11.44 10.41 -2.41
C PRO A 358 -9.96 10.69 -2.42
N LYS A 359 -9.41 10.94 -3.61
CA LYS A 359 -8.18 11.71 -3.77
C LYS A 359 -8.24 12.85 -2.76
N LYS A 360 -7.33 12.87 -1.78
CA LYS A 360 -7.05 14.10 -1.05
C LYS A 360 -6.65 15.12 -2.12
N THR A 361 -7.58 15.94 -2.54
CA THR A 361 -7.25 17.17 -3.25
C THR A 361 -6.40 17.96 -2.28
N GLY A 362 -5.07 17.89 -2.48
CA GLY A 362 -4.07 18.50 -1.61
C GLY A 362 -4.10 20.01 -1.66
N GLY A 363 -5.23 20.61 -1.28
CA GLY A 363 -5.39 22.05 -1.30
C GLY A 363 -5.26 22.73 0.06
N GLN A 364 -5.41 21.98 1.16
CA GLN A 364 -5.51 22.63 2.46
C GLN A 364 -4.36 22.28 3.41
N ILE A 365 -3.62 21.21 3.16
CA ILE A 365 -2.44 20.83 3.97
C ILE A 365 -1.19 21.57 3.49
N ASP A 366 -1.08 21.89 2.20
CA ASP A 366 0.06 22.66 1.65
C ASP A 366 0.12 24.13 2.13
N MET A 367 -0.99 24.69 2.66
CA MET A 367 -0.97 26.03 3.27
C MET A 367 -0.30 26.06 4.65
N LEU A 368 -0.30 24.95 5.37
CA LEU A 368 0.26 24.86 6.72
C LEU A 368 1.70 24.33 6.75
N PHE A 369 2.14 23.71 5.66
CA PHE A 369 3.49 23.15 5.54
C PHE A 369 4.18 23.71 4.31
N PRO A 370 5.27 24.50 4.47
CA PRO A 370 6.11 24.88 3.33
C PRO A 370 6.55 23.62 2.59
N SER A 371 6.42 23.66 1.29
CA SER A 371 6.60 22.53 0.34
C SER A 371 7.94 21.78 0.42
N ARG A 372 8.85 22.15 1.31
CA ARG A 372 10.14 21.49 1.55
C ARG A 372 10.05 20.31 2.55
N PHE A 373 8.98 20.21 3.34
CA PHE A 373 8.87 19.25 4.45
C PHE A 373 7.62 18.35 4.38
N SER A 374 6.91 18.30 3.25
CA SER A 374 5.74 17.43 3.12
C SER A 374 6.15 16.00 2.70
N PRO A 375 5.92 14.98 3.53
CA PRO A 375 6.15 13.58 3.17
C PRO A 375 5.28 13.09 2.00
N TYR A 376 4.26 13.87 1.61
CA TYR A 376 3.34 13.57 0.51
C TYR A 376 3.76 14.14 -0.86
N ARG A 377 4.90 14.82 -0.96
CA ARG A 377 5.33 15.51 -2.19
C ARG A 377 5.66 14.56 -3.35
N ALA A 378 6.07 13.35 -3.08
CA ALA A 378 6.45 12.39 -4.11
C ALA A 378 5.25 11.76 -4.84
N GLN A 379 4.08 11.69 -4.20
CA GLN A 379 2.87 11.13 -4.81
C GLN A 379 2.08 12.16 -5.63
N ALA A 380 1.96 13.39 -5.14
CA ALA A 380 1.22 14.45 -5.83
C ALA A 380 1.86 14.91 -7.15
N SER A 381 3.19 14.82 -7.29
CA SER A 381 3.88 15.28 -8.49
C SER A 381 3.65 14.39 -9.73
N GLY A 382 3.44 13.09 -9.55
CA GLY A 382 3.17 12.17 -10.66
C GLY A 382 1.76 12.35 -11.25
N GLU A 383 0.76 12.47 -10.39
CA GLU A 383 -0.65 12.60 -10.80
C GLU A 383 -0.95 13.95 -11.46
N VAL A 384 -0.39 15.03 -10.91
CA VAL A 384 -0.51 16.39 -11.52
C VAL A 384 0.20 16.42 -12.88
N MET A 385 1.33 15.74 -13.01
CA MET A 385 2.06 15.68 -14.28
C MET A 385 1.27 14.89 -15.33
N ASP A 386 0.67 13.76 -14.97
CA ASP A 386 -0.17 12.95 -15.88
C ASP A 386 -1.41 13.74 -16.33
N GLU A 387 -2.06 14.48 -15.44
CA GLU A 387 -3.20 15.35 -15.78
C GLU A 387 -2.79 16.48 -16.73
N VAL A 388 -1.65 17.11 -16.48
CA VAL A 388 -1.10 18.16 -17.36
C VAL A 388 -0.74 17.59 -18.73
N ILE A 389 -0.09 16.43 -18.77
CA ILE A 389 0.26 15.74 -20.02
C ILE A 389 -1.01 15.41 -20.83
N CYS A 390 -2.07 14.93 -20.18
CA CYS A 390 -3.33 14.63 -20.84
C CYS A 390 -3.99 15.89 -21.41
N LYS A 391 -4.12 16.97 -20.63
CA LYS A 391 -4.68 18.24 -21.11
C LYS A 391 -3.88 18.83 -22.28
N VAL A 392 -2.56 18.70 -22.26
CA VAL A 392 -1.71 19.15 -23.36
C VAL A 392 -1.92 18.30 -24.61
N ARG A 393 -2.02 16.96 -24.46
CA ARG A 393 -2.28 16.06 -25.58
C ARG A 393 -3.67 16.26 -26.20
N GLU A 394 -4.70 16.48 -25.38
CA GLU A 394 -6.04 16.82 -25.85
C GLU A 394 -6.07 18.11 -26.68
N ARG A 395 -5.35 19.13 -26.23
CA ARG A 395 -5.36 20.45 -26.88
C ARG A 395 -4.45 20.54 -28.10
N PHE A 396 -3.32 19.86 -28.10
CA PHE A 396 -2.25 20.00 -29.10
C PHE A 396 -1.93 18.71 -29.86
N GLY A 397 -2.67 17.61 -29.59
CA GLY A 397 -2.51 16.30 -30.19
C GLY A 397 -1.58 15.35 -29.44
N PRO A 398 -1.74 14.04 -29.63
CA PRO A 398 -1.08 12.98 -28.84
C PRO A 398 0.45 12.95 -28.98
N GLY A 399 1.02 13.54 -30.03
CA GLY A 399 2.46 13.60 -30.28
C GLY A 399 3.22 14.75 -29.63
N THR A 400 2.56 15.59 -28.80
CA THR A 400 3.14 16.86 -28.32
C THR A 400 4.04 16.69 -27.09
N VAL A 401 3.70 15.76 -26.19
CA VAL A 401 4.45 15.54 -24.95
C VAL A 401 4.65 14.05 -24.72
N PHE A 402 5.90 13.65 -24.43
CA PHE A 402 6.29 12.28 -24.13
C PHE A 402 7.00 12.20 -22.78
N PRO A 403 6.80 11.12 -21.98
CA PRO A 403 7.59 10.85 -20.80
C PRO A 403 9.09 10.74 -21.13
N GLY A 404 9.97 11.16 -20.21
CA GLY A 404 11.42 11.18 -20.43
C GLY A 404 12.03 9.83 -20.80
N ARG A 405 11.41 8.72 -20.35
CA ARG A 405 11.77 7.35 -20.74
C ARG A 405 11.58 7.06 -22.25
N GLU A 406 10.70 7.80 -22.93
CA GLU A 406 10.45 7.71 -24.37
C GLU A 406 11.38 8.61 -25.18
N TRP A 407 12.25 9.37 -24.53
CA TRP A 407 13.18 10.32 -25.18
C TRP A 407 14.13 9.67 -26.20
N LYS A 408 14.50 8.41 -25.99
CA LYS A 408 15.38 7.64 -26.89
C LYS A 408 14.70 7.22 -28.20
N LEU A 409 13.39 7.33 -28.31
CA LEU A 409 12.64 7.00 -29.51
C LEU A 409 12.74 8.14 -30.52
N THR A 410 12.76 7.81 -31.81
CA THR A 410 12.71 8.82 -32.87
C THR A 410 11.36 9.53 -32.85
N ARG A 411 11.28 10.75 -33.41
CA ARG A 411 10.01 11.50 -33.50
C ARG A 411 8.94 10.69 -34.24
N ARG A 412 9.34 9.94 -35.26
CA ARG A 412 8.45 9.08 -36.04
C ARG A 412 7.89 7.93 -35.21
N ASP A 413 8.76 7.26 -34.43
CA ASP A 413 8.33 6.15 -33.55
C ASP A 413 7.39 6.65 -32.45
N LYS A 414 7.63 7.85 -31.90
CA LYS A 414 6.78 8.48 -30.91
C LYS A 414 5.39 8.80 -31.46
N LEU A 415 5.30 9.32 -32.68
CA LEU A 415 4.04 9.59 -33.35
C LEU A 415 3.29 8.30 -33.68
N PHE A 416 4.01 7.26 -34.13
CA PHE A 416 3.43 5.95 -34.41
C PHE A 416 2.84 5.32 -33.15
N LEU A 417 3.59 5.30 -32.04
CA LEU A 417 3.11 4.78 -30.76
C LEU A 417 1.90 5.57 -30.23
N ALA A 418 1.85 6.87 -30.45
CA ALA A 418 0.73 7.71 -30.06
C ALA A 418 -0.54 7.46 -30.91
N SER A 419 -0.39 7.12 -32.20
CA SER A 419 -1.51 6.87 -33.11
C SER A 419 -2.08 5.45 -32.99
N GLU A 420 -1.25 4.47 -32.66
CA GLU A 420 -1.63 3.04 -32.62
C GLU A 420 -1.99 2.54 -31.20
N GLY A 421 -1.86 3.39 -30.17
CA GLY A 421 -2.19 3.01 -28.79
C GLY A 421 -1.27 1.94 -28.18
N TYR A 422 -0.06 1.76 -28.70
CA TYR A 422 0.88 0.75 -28.24
C TYR A 422 1.36 0.98 -26.81
N ILE A 423 1.41 -0.10 -26.03
CA ILE A 423 1.94 -0.14 -24.65
C ILE A 423 3.44 -0.42 -24.73
N TYR A 424 4.24 0.44 -24.12
CA TYR A 424 5.67 0.22 -23.96
C TYR A 424 5.93 -0.60 -22.69
N GLU A 425 6.40 -1.84 -22.83
CA GLU A 425 6.93 -2.63 -21.71
C GLU A 425 8.38 -2.22 -21.40
N GLU A 426 8.66 -1.95 -20.14
CA GLU A 426 10.00 -1.59 -19.66
C GLU A 426 11.00 -2.71 -19.98
N GLY A 427 11.97 -2.42 -20.85
CA GLY A 427 13.09 -3.31 -21.15
C GLY A 427 12.99 -4.15 -22.44
N LYS A 428 11.85 -4.19 -23.13
CA LYS A 428 11.75 -4.84 -24.45
C LYS A 428 11.68 -3.80 -25.57
N ARG A 429 12.71 -3.71 -26.39
CA ARG A 429 12.58 -3.11 -27.72
C ARG A 429 11.58 -3.98 -28.50
N ILE A 430 10.42 -3.42 -28.82
CA ILE A 430 9.58 -3.98 -29.86
C ILE A 430 10.47 -3.91 -31.10
N ALA A 431 10.98 -5.05 -31.56
CA ALA A 431 11.64 -5.15 -32.83
C ALA A 431 10.65 -4.64 -33.89
N SER A 432 10.96 -3.50 -34.50
CA SER A 432 10.15 -2.97 -35.58
C SER A 432 10.04 -4.08 -36.63
N CYS A 433 8.84 -4.56 -36.90
CA CYS A 433 8.52 -5.31 -38.09
C CYS A 433 8.63 -4.38 -39.31
N CYS A 434 9.82 -3.86 -39.57
CA CYS A 434 10.19 -3.10 -40.76
C CYS A 434 11.58 -3.56 -41.21
N ASN A 435 11.71 -4.89 -41.49
CA ASN A 435 12.64 -5.38 -42.46
C ASN A 435 11.81 -5.92 -43.64
N GLY A 436 11.62 -5.08 -44.62
CA GLY A 436 10.96 -5.47 -45.84
C GLY A 436 10.64 -4.30 -46.75
N ARG A 437 11.64 -3.58 -47.14
CA ARG A 437 12.00 -3.12 -48.53
C ARG A 437 12.93 -1.94 -48.46
#